data_d580a44f381f110fade5f0dbf8134334
#
_entry.id   d580a44f381f110fade5f0dbf8134334
#
_cell.length_a   1.000
_cell.length_b   1.000
_cell.length_c   1.000
_cell.angle_alpha   90.00
_cell.angle_beta   90.00
_cell.angle_gamma   90.00
#
_symmetry.space_group_name_H-M   'P 1'
#
loop_
_entity.id
_entity.type
_entity.pdbx_description
1 polymer ?
#
loop_
_entity_poly.entity_id
_entity_poly.type
_entity_poly.pdbx_seq_one_letter_code
_entity_poly.pdbx_strand_id
1 'polypeptide(L)'
;MIMEKEVFERMLSEFNELNERVTKCREFLLDEEKSKVLDALNRDLLVAQLKAMEVYLSILSVRIGLNAPREELAQPADTEETVVPETVND
;
A
#
# COMPACT_ATOMS: atom_id res chain seq x y z
N MET A 1 -14.13 3.48 -16.31
CA MET A 1 -14.65 2.12 -16.33
C MET A 1 -14.80 1.62 -14.89
N ILE A 2 -15.89 0.95 -14.62
CA ILE A 2 -16.17 0.48 -13.27
C ILE A 2 -15.76 -0.98 -13.16
N MET A 3 -14.93 -1.26 -12.18
CA MET A 3 -14.47 -2.60 -11.92
C MET A 3 -15.59 -3.41 -11.27
N GLU A 4 -15.67 -4.69 -11.59
CA GLU A 4 -16.65 -5.54 -10.97
C GLU A 4 -16.40 -5.62 -9.47
N LYS A 5 -17.48 -5.77 -8.73
CA LYS A 5 -17.41 -5.78 -7.28
C LYS A 5 -16.48 -6.85 -6.76
N GLU A 6 -16.57 -8.06 -7.32
CA GLU A 6 -15.72 -9.16 -6.87
C GLU A 6 -14.24 -8.88 -7.10
N VAL A 7 -13.93 -8.30 -8.25
CA VAL A 7 -12.56 -7.98 -8.56
C VAL A 7 -12.05 -6.88 -7.63
N PHE A 8 -12.89 -5.88 -7.38
CA PHE A 8 -12.53 -4.80 -6.49
C PHE A 8 -12.28 -5.32 -5.08
N GLU A 9 -13.15 -6.20 -4.60
CA GLU A 9 -13.00 -6.74 -3.24
C GLU A 9 -11.73 -7.57 -3.11
N ARG A 10 -11.38 -8.32 -4.17
CA ARG A 10 -10.11 -9.06 -4.14
C ARG A 10 -8.93 -8.13 -4.10
N MET A 11 -9.03 -7.01 -4.80
CA MET A 11 -7.96 -6.03 -4.78
C MET A 11 -7.79 -5.42 -3.40
N LEU A 12 -8.91 -5.15 -2.72
CA LEU A 12 -8.85 -4.66 -1.33
C LEU A 12 -8.21 -5.69 -0.41
N SER A 13 -8.57 -6.95 -0.58
CA SER A 13 -8.01 -8.02 0.23
C SER A 13 -6.51 -8.13 -0.01
N GLU A 14 -6.10 -8.06 -1.27
CA GLU A 14 -4.68 -8.11 -1.62
C GLU A 14 -3.93 -6.93 -1.02
N PHE A 15 -4.54 -5.75 -1.06
CA PHE A 15 -3.93 -4.56 -0.47
C PHE A 15 -3.70 -4.77 1.02
N ASN A 16 -4.72 -5.27 1.72
CA ASN A 16 -4.62 -5.45 3.16
C ASN A 16 -3.55 -6.46 3.53
N GLU A 17 -3.48 -7.57 2.78
CA GLU A 17 -2.47 -8.59 3.03
C GLU A 17 -1.07 -8.07 2.75
N LEU A 18 -0.92 -7.35 1.65
CA LEU A 18 0.39 -6.81 1.29
C LEU A 18 0.82 -5.75 2.29
N ASN A 19 -0.10 -4.90 2.73
CA ASN A 19 0.20 -3.88 3.72
C ASN A 19 0.70 -4.52 5.02
N GLU A 20 0.09 -5.62 5.41
CA GLU A 20 0.52 -6.33 6.61
C GLU A 20 1.92 -6.89 6.43
N ARG A 21 2.21 -7.45 5.25
CA ARG A 21 3.54 -7.98 4.98
C ARG A 21 4.60 -6.88 4.98
N VAL A 22 4.27 -5.74 4.39
CA VAL A 22 5.18 -4.60 4.37
C VAL A 22 5.48 -4.14 5.80
N THR A 23 4.44 -4.02 6.60
CA THR A 23 4.59 -3.57 7.98
C THR A 23 5.48 -4.53 8.77
N LYS A 24 5.21 -5.83 8.65
CA LYS A 24 5.99 -6.82 9.39
C LYS A 24 7.44 -6.88 8.91
N CYS A 25 7.65 -6.77 7.62
CA CYS A 25 9.00 -6.77 7.07
C CYS A 25 9.79 -5.57 7.56
N ARG A 26 9.16 -4.41 7.56
CA ARG A 26 9.80 -3.20 8.03
C ARG A 26 10.14 -3.31 9.51
N GLU A 27 9.21 -3.81 10.31
CA GLU A 27 9.44 -3.97 11.74
C GLU A 27 10.58 -4.94 12.02
N PHE A 28 10.63 -6.04 11.25
CA PHE A 28 11.71 -7.00 11.41
C PHE A 28 13.07 -6.36 11.12
N LEU A 29 13.15 -5.58 10.05
CA LEU A 29 14.43 -4.96 9.68
C LEU A 29 14.85 -3.89 10.67
N LEU A 30 13.89 -3.23 11.32
CA LEU A 30 14.20 -2.21 12.32
C LEU A 30 14.56 -2.81 13.66
N ASP A 31 14.22 -4.07 13.89
CA ASP A 31 14.50 -4.74 15.15
C ASP A 31 15.89 -5.34 15.05
N GLU A 32 16.87 -4.70 15.70
CA GLU A 32 18.25 -5.12 15.59
C GLU A 32 18.49 -6.53 16.12
N GLU A 33 17.74 -6.90 17.16
CA GLU A 33 17.90 -8.23 17.71
C GLU A 33 17.43 -9.30 16.75
N LYS A 34 16.28 -9.08 16.11
CA LYS A 34 15.74 -10.07 15.18
C LYS A 34 16.52 -10.12 13.89
N SER A 35 16.86 -8.95 13.36
CA SER A 35 17.47 -8.90 12.03
C SER A 35 18.95 -9.25 12.04
N LYS A 36 19.58 -9.32 13.21
CA LYS A 36 21.00 -9.63 13.24
C LYS A 36 21.31 -11.05 12.80
N VAL A 37 20.29 -11.92 12.73
CA VAL A 37 20.51 -13.28 12.23
C VAL A 37 20.76 -13.30 10.73
N LEU A 38 20.45 -12.21 10.03
CA LEU A 38 20.65 -12.14 8.59
C LEU A 38 22.09 -11.73 8.29
N ASP A 39 22.71 -12.42 7.32
CA ASP A 39 23.98 -11.95 6.81
C ASP A 39 23.73 -10.74 5.87
N ALA A 40 24.82 -10.13 5.42
CA ALA A 40 24.72 -8.91 4.62
C ALA A 40 23.93 -9.11 3.34
N LEU A 41 24.16 -10.24 2.67
CA LEU A 41 23.48 -10.49 1.41
C LEU A 41 21.98 -10.68 1.63
N ASN A 42 21.60 -11.49 2.61
CA ASN A 42 20.20 -11.73 2.86
C ASN A 42 19.49 -10.48 3.37
N ARG A 43 20.21 -9.65 4.13
CA ARG A 43 19.65 -8.38 4.56
C ARG A 43 19.38 -7.48 3.38
N ASP A 44 20.34 -7.38 2.46
CA ASP A 44 20.18 -6.54 1.27
C ASP A 44 19.02 -7.03 0.41
N LEU A 45 18.89 -8.34 0.27
CA LEU A 45 17.79 -8.90 -0.51
C LEU A 45 16.44 -8.61 0.13
N LEU A 46 16.39 -8.67 1.45
CA LEU A 46 15.14 -8.38 2.15
C LEU A 46 14.78 -6.90 2.04
N VAL A 47 15.78 -6.02 2.10
CA VAL A 47 15.54 -4.59 1.91
C VAL A 47 15.00 -4.34 0.51
N ALA A 48 15.59 -5.00 -0.50
CA ALA A 48 15.11 -4.85 -1.87
C ALA A 48 13.69 -5.37 -2.02
N GLN A 49 13.39 -6.48 -1.37
CA GLN A 49 12.04 -7.04 -1.40
C GLN A 49 11.05 -6.08 -0.75
N LEU A 50 11.43 -5.49 0.36
CA LEU A 50 10.56 -4.51 1.03
C LEU A 50 10.26 -3.35 0.11
N LYS A 51 11.26 -2.83 -0.58
CA LYS A 51 11.05 -1.72 -1.49
C LYS A 51 10.13 -2.09 -2.64
N ALA A 52 10.29 -3.31 -3.17
CA ALA A 52 9.41 -3.76 -4.24
C ALA A 52 7.98 -3.88 -3.75
N MET A 53 7.78 -4.39 -2.54
CA MET A 53 6.44 -4.50 -1.96
C MET A 53 5.82 -3.14 -1.72
N GLU A 54 6.64 -2.17 -1.32
CA GLU A 54 6.13 -0.81 -1.09
C GLU A 54 5.67 -0.17 -2.39
N VAL A 55 6.40 -0.40 -3.48
CA VAL A 55 5.99 0.11 -4.79
C VAL A 55 4.68 -0.54 -5.21
N TYR A 56 4.59 -1.84 -5.07
CA TYR A 56 3.37 -2.55 -5.42
C TYR A 56 2.18 -2.06 -4.58
N LEU A 57 2.42 -1.86 -3.29
CA LEU A 57 1.38 -1.35 -2.40
C LEU A 57 0.88 0.02 -2.86
N SER A 58 1.81 0.88 -3.28
CA SER A 58 1.43 2.20 -3.80
C SER A 58 0.56 2.09 -5.04
N ILE A 59 0.91 1.17 -5.93
CA ILE A 59 0.13 0.98 -7.15
C ILE A 59 -1.27 0.48 -6.82
N LEU A 60 -1.36 -0.49 -5.90
CA LEU A 60 -2.66 -0.99 -5.47
C LEU A 60 -3.51 0.12 -4.85
N SER A 61 -2.88 0.97 -4.06
CA SER A 61 -3.58 2.08 -3.43
C SER A 61 -4.22 2.99 -4.48
N VAL A 62 -3.46 3.31 -5.53
CA VAL A 62 -3.98 4.15 -6.60
C VAL A 62 -5.10 3.45 -7.35
N ARG A 63 -4.91 2.16 -7.65
CA ARG A 63 -5.93 1.41 -8.36
C ARG A 63 -7.23 1.33 -7.57
N ILE A 64 -7.12 1.15 -6.26
CA ILE A 64 -8.29 1.12 -5.40
C ILE A 64 -8.99 2.46 -5.44
N GLY A 65 -8.25 3.55 -5.33
CA GLY A 65 -8.83 4.86 -5.37
C GLY A 65 -9.55 5.16 -6.67
N LEU A 66 -8.97 4.70 -7.79
CA LEU A 66 -9.57 4.95 -9.10
C LEU A 66 -10.82 4.11 -9.35
N ASN A 67 -10.97 2.99 -8.67
CA ASN A 67 -12.04 2.05 -8.95
C ASN A 67 -13.05 1.91 -7.82
N ALA A 68 -12.90 2.69 -6.76
CA ALA A 68 -13.84 2.63 -5.64
C ALA A 68 -15.22 3.08 -6.10
N PRO A 69 -16.27 2.52 -5.51
CA PRO A 69 -17.63 2.95 -5.85
C PRO A 69 -17.80 4.44 -5.61
N ARG A 70 -18.54 5.08 -6.49
CA ARG A 70 -18.70 6.53 -6.40
C ARG A 70 -19.36 6.98 -5.12
N GLU A 71 -20.28 6.16 -4.62
CA GLU A 71 -20.96 6.51 -3.38
C GLU A 71 -19.98 6.68 -2.24
N GLU A 72 -18.93 5.87 -2.23
CA GLU A 72 -17.95 5.96 -1.18
C GLU A 72 -17.02 7.14 -1.37
N LEU A 73 -16.80 7.54 -2.62
CA LEU A 73 -15.94 8.68 -2.91
C LEU A 73 -16.67 10.01 -2.75
N ALA A 74 -17.96 9.98 -2.87
CA ALA A 74 -18.77 11.22 -2.82
C ALA A 74 -19.02 11.65 -1.38
N GLN A 75 -17.96 11.79 -0.64
CA GLN A 75 -18.06 12.27 0.72
C GLN A 75 -18.25 13.77 0.74
N PRO A 76 -19.10 14.24 1.60
CA PRO A 76 -19.24 15.69 1.75
C PRO A 76 -17.93 16.24 2.22
N ALA A 77 -17.55 17.20 1.70
CA ALA A 77 -16.32 17.73 2.10
C ALA A 77 -15.25 17.36 1.23
N ASP A 78 -15.40 17.04 0.94
CA ASP A 78 -14.47 16.67 0.34
C ASP A 78 -14.14 17.35 -0.53
N THR A 79 -14.44 17.89 -0.33
CA THR A 79 -14.23 18.30 -0.86
C THR A 79 -13.66 18.94 -1.37
N GLU A 80 -13.56 19.21 -1.47
CA GLU A 80 -13.09 19.60 -1.91
C GLU A 80 -12.15 19.94 -2.00
N GLU A 81 -11.91 19.97 -1.80
CA GLU A 81 -11.09 20.00 -1.85
C GLU A 81 -10.24 19.72 -2.00
N THR A 82 -10.14 19.68 -2.10
CA THR A 82 -9.27 19.08 -2.24
C THR A 82 -8.60 18.93 -2.58
N VAL A 83 -8.50 18.93 -2.67
CA VAL A 83 -7.81 18.45 -2.97
C VAL A 83 -7.02 18.43 -3.19
N VAL A 84 -6.75 18.64 -3.36
CA VAL A 84 -5.94 18.33 -3.49
C VAL A 84 -5.22 18.42 -3.51
N PRO A 85 -5.04 18.56 -3.69
CA PRO A 85 -4.26 18.33 -3.69
C PRO A 85 -3.61 18.35 -3.40
N GLU A 86 -3.32 18.55 -3.29
CA GLU A 86 -2.70 18.24 -2.90
C GLU A 86 -2.11 17.71 -2.76
N THR A 87 -2.18 17.91 -3.07
CA THR A 87 -1.64 17.13 -2.95
C THR A 87 -1.07 16.82 -3.12
N VAL A 88 -1.17 16.82 -3.34
CA VAL A 88 -0.68 16.35 -3.47
C VAL A 88 -0.04 16.24 -3.30
N ASN A 89 0.08 16.47 -3.36
CA ASN A 89 0.67 16.14 -3.11
C ASN A 89 1.29 15.96 -2.82
N ASP A 90 1.29 16.24 -2.84
CA ASP A 90 1.84 15.94 -2.58
C ASP A 90 2.28 15.62 -2.43
#